data_a867c3e744b4f5736270dd091dd045be
#
_entry.id   a867c3e744b4f5736270dd091dd045be
#
_cell.length_a   1.000
_cell.length_b   1.000
_cell.length_c   1.000
_cell.angle_alpha   90.00
_cell.angle_beta   90.00
_cell.angle_gamma   90.00
#
_symmetry.space_group_name_H-M   'P 1'
#
loop_
_entity.id
_entity.type
_entity.pdbx_description
1 polymer ?
#
loop_
_entity_poly.entity_id
_entity_poly.type
_entity_poly.pdbx_seq_one_letter_code
_entity_poly.pdbx_strand_id
1 'polypeptide(L)'
;MLLTEFTTLLKNLWEELMNNIKKYIKNIWTIMPMHTKKEKFYLNELKKHLNEYLDDHPQCSYDDIVQQFGEPKDIVVNYIQNSDENNLIKRMKLKSIIQKFL
;
A
#
# COMPACT_ATOMS: atom_id res chain seq x y z
N MET A 1 3.08 2.00 -37.53
CA MET A 1 4.23 2.47 -36.76
C MET A 1 3.84 3.34 -35.59
N LEU A 2 3.00 4.35 -35.78
CA LEU A 2 2.52 5.18 -34.65
C LEU A 2 1.75 4.38 -33.61
N LEU A 3 0.99 3.38 -34.04
CA LEU A 3 0.23 2.52 -33.15
C LEU A 3 1.14 1.65 -32.26
N THR A 4 2.27 1.20 -32.81
CA THR A 4 3.22 0.38 -32.07
C THR A 4 3.91 1.19 -30.98
N GLU A 5 4.32 2.43 -31.30
CA GLU A 5 4.94 3.33 -30.33
C GLU A 5 3.97 3.71 -29.22
N PHE A 6 2.73 4.01 -29.58
CA PHE A 6 1.68 4.34 -28.62
C PHE A 6 1.39 3.18 -27.68
N THR A 7 1.29 1.96 -28.23
CA THR A 7 1.08 0.75 -27.43
C THR A 7 2.23 0.51 -26.47
N THR A 8 3.48 0.73 -26.92
CA THR A 8 4.67 0.58 -26.06
C THR A 8 4.67 1.61 -24.93
N LEU A 9 4.32 2.86 -25.23
CA LEU A 9 4.24 3.92 -24.22
C LEU A 9 3.16 3.60 -23.17
N LEU A 10 1.99 3.14 -23.60
CA LEU A 10 0.91 2.74 -22.69
C LEU A 10 1.34 1.58 -21.81
N LYS A 11 2.03 0.60 -22.39
CA LYS A 11 2.52 -0.55 -21.65
C LYS A 11 3.53 -0.13 -20.58
N ASN A 12 4.48 0.74 -20.95
CA ASN A 12 5.50 1.23 -20.03
C ASN A 12 4.88 2.03 -18.89
N LEU A 13 3.93 2.91 -19.20
CA LEU A 13 3.21 3.68 -18.20
C LEU A 13 2.44 2.77 -17.25
N TRP A 14 1.75 1.77 -17.79
CA TRP A 14 0.99 0.79 -17.02
C TRP A 14 1.89 -0.02 -16.08
N GLU A 15 3.04 -0.48 -16.58
CA GLU A 15 4.02 -1.22 -15.77
C GLU A 15 4.55 -0.36 -14.63
N GLU A 16 4.82 0.91 -14.88
CA GLU A 16 5.28 1.85 -13.86
C GLU A 16 4.23 2.02 -12.76
N LEU A 17 2.97 2.21 -13.13
CA LEU A 17 1.88 2.32 -12.18
C LEU A 17 1.72 1.05 -11.35
N MET A 18 1.78 -0.11 -12.00
CA MET A 18 1.70 -1.40 -11.32
C MET A 18 2.86 -1.61 -10.35
N ASN A 19 4.06 -1.16 -10.74
CA ASN A 19 5.25 -1.23 -9.90
C ASN A 19 5.11 -0.34 -8.66
N ASN A 20 4.52 0.83 -8.81
CA ASN A 20 4.28 1.74 -7.69
C ASN A 20 3.32 1.13 -6.66
N ILE A 21 2.24 0.49 -7.13
CA ILE A 21 1.31 -0.23 -6.25
C ILE A 21 2.01 -1.38 -5.53
N LYS A 22 2.76 -2.20 -6.27
CA LYS A 22 3.49 -3.33 -5.69
C LYS A 22 4.47 -2.87 -4.63
N LYS A 23 5.20 -1.80 -4.91
CA LYS A 23 6.16 -1.24 -3.97
C LYS A 23 5.47 -0.75 -2.70
N TYR A 24 4.37 -0.04 -2.85
CA TYR A 24 3.60 0.49 -1.73
C TYR A 24 3.08 -0.64 -0.84
N ILE A 25 2.45 -1.65 -1.44
CA ILE A 25 1.91 -2.81 -0.72
C ILE A 25 3.04 -3.61 -0.07
N LYS A 26 4.16 -3.79 -0.76
CA LYS A 26 5.33 -4.50 -0.20
C LYS A 26 5.89 -3.79 1.01
N ASN A 27 5.97 -2.46 0.96
CA ASN A 27 6.46 -1.67 2.08
C ASN A 27 5.54 -1.81 3.30
N ILE A 28 4.22 -1.81 3.09
CA ILE A 28 3.26 -2.03 4.17
C ILE A 28 3.44 -3.43 4.75
N TRP A 29 3.52 -4.45 3.91
CA TRP A 29 3.67 -5.84 4.34
C TRP A 29 4.93 -6.03 5.16
N THR A 30 6.03 -5.40 4.75
CA THR A 30 7.31 -5.49 5.45
C THR A 30 7.23 -4.92 6.87
N ILE A 31 6.46 -3.84 7.06
CA ILE A 31 6.30 -3.18 8.36
C ILE A 31 5.28 -3.94 9.24
N MET A 32 4.33 -4.63 8.61
CA MET A 32 3.24 -5.32 9.31
C MET A 32 3.80 -6.30 10.35
N PRO A 33 3.38 -6.20 11.63
CA PRO A 33 3.92 -7.06 12.68
C PRO A 33 3.47 -8.51 12.59
N MET A 34 2.37 -8.77 11.92
CA MET A 34 1.84 -10.11 11.72
C MET A 34 1.51 -10.31 10.24
N HIS A 35 1.74 -11.53 9.75
CA HIS A 35 1.53 -11.88 8.34
C HIS A 35 0.54 -13.03 8.21
N THR A 36 -0.59 -12.91 8.90
CA THR A 36 -1.66 -13.92 8.83
C THR A 36 -2.57 -13.68 7.63
N LYS A 37 -3.53 -14.58 7.43
CA LYS A 37 -4.52 -14.44 6.37
C LYS A 37 -5.34 -13.16 6.52
N LYS A 38 -5.54 -12.69 7.75
CA LYS A 38 -6.29 -11.48 8.04
C LYS A 38 -5.58 -10.24 7.46
N GLU A 39 -4.27 -10.12 7.71
CA GLU A 39 -3.47 -9.02 7.17
C GLU A 39 -3.37 -9.10 5.65
N LYS A 40 -3.21 -10.31 5.13
CA LYS A 40 -3.17 -10.53 3.68
C LYS A 40 -4.47 -10.10 3.02
N PHE A 41 -5.61 -10.44 3.64
CA PHE A 41 -6.92 -10.01 3.15
C PHE A 41 -7.04 -8.48 3.15
N TYR A 42 -6.61 -7.84 4.23
CA TYR A 42 -6.63 -6.38 4.35
C TYR A 42 -5.83 -5.72 3.23
N LEU A 43 -4.62 -6.23 2.96
CA LEU A 43 -3.79 -5.67 1.89
C LEU A 43 -4.37 -5.92 0.51
N ASN A 44 -5.03 -7.04 0.29
CA ASN A 44 -5.71 -7.30 -0.98
C ASN A 44 -6.85 -6.30 -1.21
N GLU A 45 -7.61 -5.97 -0.16
CA GLU A 45 -8.65 -4.95 -0.25
C GLU A 45 -8.07 -3.57 -0.52
N LEU A 46 -6.98 -3.23 0.16
CA LEU A 46 -6.27 -1.97 -0.09
C LEU A 46 -5.78 -1.90 -1.52
N LYS A 47 -5.25 -3.00 -2.04
CA LYS A 47 -4.79 -3.07 -3.43
C LYS A 47 -5.91 -2.82 -4.42
N LYS A 48 -7.12 -3.31 -4.15
CA LYS A 48 -8.29 -3.03 -4.98
C LYS A 48 -8.59 -1.52 -5.00
N HIS A 49 -8.59 -0.88 -3.84
CA HIS A 49 -8.81 0.57 -3.76
C HIS A 49 -7.73 1.36 -4.49
N LEU A 50 -6.48 0.92 -4.40
CA LEU A 50 -5.38 1.54 -5.13
C LEU A 50 -5.57 1.42 -6.64
N ASN A 51 -5.98 0.25 -7.11
CA ASN A 51 -6.25 0.03 -8.54
C ASN A 51 -7.39 0.92 -9.03
N GLU A 52 -8.46 1.05 -8.25
CA GLU A 52 -9.57 1.94 -8.56
C GLU A 52 -9.12 3.40 -8.64
N TYR A 53 -8.30 3.82 -7.69
CA TYR A 53 -7.77 5.17 -7.67
C TYR A 53 -6.91 5.45 -8.91
N LEU A 54 -6.06 4.49 -9.29
CA LEU A 54 -5.19 4.65 -10.45
C LEU A 54 -5.95 4.66 -11.78
N ASP A 55 -7.09 3.98 -11.86
CA ASP A 55 -7.95 4.03 -13.03
C ASP A 55 -8.44 5.46 -13.29
N ASP A 56 -8.71 6.21 -12.23
CA ASP A 56 -9.12 7.61 -12.30
C ASP A 56 -7.93 8.58 -12.39
N HIS A 57 -6.75 8.14 -11.97
CA HIS A 57 -5.54 8.98 -11.89
C HIS A 57 -4.35 8.25 -12.52
N PRO A 58 -4.35 8.06 -13.86
CA PRO A 58 -3.34 7.20 -14.52
C PRO A 58 -1.92 7.76 -14.48
N GLN A 59 -1.73 9.02 -14.12
CA GLN A 59 -0.40 9.63 -14.03
C GLN A 59 0.10 9.75 -12.59
N CYS A 60 -0.54 9.03 -11.68
CA CYS A 60 -0.23 9.07 -10.26
C CYS A 60 1.17 8.46 -10.01
N SER A 61 2.02 9.21 -9.29
CA SER A 61 3.33 8.71 -8.85
C SER A 61 3.22 7.99 -7.50
N TYR A 62 4.33 7.39 -7.05
CA TYR A 62 4.39 6.81 -5.72
C TYR A 62 4.09 7.86 -4.64
N ASP A 63 4.65 9.05 -4.78
CA ASP A 63 4.43 10.14 -3.83
C ASP A 63 2.96 10.56 -3.79
N ASP A 64 2.28 10.55 -4.94
CA ASP A 64 0.84 10.85 -4.99
C ASP A 64 0.03 9.79 -4.24
N ILE A 65 0.42 8.52 -4.35
CA ILE A 65 -0.22 7.44 -3.58
C ILE A 65 -0.04 7.68 -2.09
N VAL A 66 1.17 8.01 -1.67
CA VAL A 66 1.47 8.29 -0.26
C VAL A 66 0.66 9.47 0.26
N GLN A 67 0.53 10.54 -0.53
CA GLN A 67 -0.25 11.70 -0.13
C GLN A 67 -1.74 11.39 0.00
N GLN A 68 -2.26 10.54 -0.88
CA GLN A 68 -3.68 10.22 -0.90
C GLN A 68 -4.05 9.17 0.15
N PHE A 69 -3.24 8.14 0.32
CA PHE A 69 -3.54 7.00 1.18
C PHE A 69 -2.79 7.01 2.51
N GLY A 70 -1.70 7.76 2.60
CA GLY A 70 -0.83 7.81 3.77
C GLY A 70 0.46 7.02 3.55
N GLU A 71 1.42 7.23 4.42
CA GLU A 71 2.66 6.46 4.37
C GLU A 71 2.40 5.01 4.82
N PRO A 72 3.23 4.04 4.36
CA PRO A 72 3.07 2.65 4.78
C PRO A 72 2.98 2.46 6.29
N LYS A 73 3.78 3.19 7.06
CA LYS A 73 3.74 3.11 8.53
C LYS A 73 2.39 3.56 9.09
N ASP A 74 1.78 4.59 8.50
CA ASP A 74 0.49 5.11 8.95
C ASP A 74 -0.63 4.10 8.69
N ILE A 75 -0.57 3.42 7.54
CA ILE A 75 -1.51 2.36 7.20
C ILE A 75 -1.43 1.23 8.24
N VAL A 76 -0.22 0.81 8.61
CA VAL A 76 -0.01 -0.24 9.59
C VAL A 76 -0.53 0.17 10.96
N VAL A 77 -0.21 1.39 11.40
CA VAL A 77 -0.68 1.91 12.70
C VAL A 77 -2.21 1.95 12.74
N ASN A 78 -2.84 2.48 11.69
CA ASN A 78 -4.29 2.54 11.62
C ASN A 78 -4.93 1.16 11.63
N TYR A 79 -4.34 0.21 10.92
CA TYR A 79 -4.84 -1.17 10.90
C TYR A 79 -4.82 -1.78 12.29
N ILE A 80 -3.71 -1.62 13.02
CA ILE A 80 -3.55 -2.19 14.36
C ILE A 80 -4.52 -1.53 15.34
N GLN A 81 -4.66 -0.20 15.28
CA GLN A 81 -5.55 0.54 16.16
C GLN A 81 -7.02 0.18 15.93
N ASN A 82 -7.40 -0.13 14.69
CA ASN A 82 -8.77 -0.45 14.33
C ASN A 82 -9.08 -1.95 14.39
N SER A 83 -8.08 -2.78 14.72
CA SER A 83 -8.34 -4.20 14.89
C SER A 83 -9.08 -4.42 16.21
N ASP A 84 -10.12 -5.28 16.17
CA ASP A 84 -11.06 -5.48 17.28
C ASP A 84 -10.47 -6.15 18.51
N GLU A 85 -9.23 -6.56 18.47
CA GLU A 85 -8.64 -7.25 19.60
C GLU A 85 -7.90 -6.26 20.48
N ASN A 86 -8.51 -5.91 21.60
CA ASN A 86 -7.89 -5.19 22.70
C ASN A 86 -6.85 -6.07 23.39
N ASN A 87 -5.89 -6.55 22.64
CA ASN A 87 -4.86 -7.43 23.16
C ASN A 87 -3.65 -6.59 23.57
N LEU A 88 -3.23 -6.76 24.81
CA LEU A 88 -2.06 -6.07 25.36
C LEU A 88 -0.81 -6.29 24.52
N ILE A 89 -0.67 -7.49 23.95
CA ILE A 89 0.45 -7.85 23.09
C ILE A 89 0.46 -6.99 21.83
N LYS A 90 -0.70 -6.74 21.23
CA LYS A 90 -0.82 -5.89 20.05
C LYS A 90 -0.45 -4.45 20.37
N ARG A 91 -0.84 -3.95 21.53
CA ARG A 91 -0.48 -2.60 21.98
C ARG A 91 1.03 -2.47 22.16
N MET A 92 1.67 -3.50 22.71
CA MET A 92 3.13 -3.53 22.85
C MET A 92 3.84 -3.52 21.51
N LYS A 93 3.34 -4.29 20.55
CA LYS A 93 3.89 -4.30 19.19
C LYS A 93 3.68 -2.96 18.47
N LEU A 94 2.55 -2.32 18.70
CA LEU A 94 2.28 -0.99 18.16
C LEU A 94 3.30 0.02 18.67
N LYS A 95 3.59 0.03 19.96
CA LYS A 95 4.63 0.90 20.53
C LYS A 95 5.98 0.65 19.89
N SER A 96 6.34 -0.62 19.68
CA SER A 96 7.60 -0.99 19.04
C SER A 96 7.68 -0.45 17.61
N ILE A 97 6.59 -0.52 16.84
CA ILE A 97 6.52 0.01 15.49
C ILE A 97 6.69 1.53 15.50
N ILE A 98 5.97 2.22 16.37
CA ILE A 98 6.04 3.68 16.49
C ILE A 98 7.46 4.10 16.86
N GLN A 99 8.11 3.41 17.80
CA GLN A 99 9.47 3.72 18.21
C GLN A 99 10.49 3.58 17.08
N LYS A 100 10.29 2.63 16.17
CA LYS A 100 11.16 2.45 15.01
C LYS A 100 11.11 3.62 14.04
N PHE A 101 10.03 4.38 14.03
CA PHE A 101 9.82 5.48 13.11
C PHE A 101 9.97 6.86 13.75
N LEU A 102 10.22 6.90 15.03
CA LEU A 102 10.55 8.12 15.75
C LEU A 102 12.05 8.30 15.84
#